data_f54a69cb11be944fa39f10f5057b34ba
#
_entry.id   f54a69cb11be944fa39f10f5057b34ba
#
_cell.length_a   1.000
_cell.length_b   1.000
_cell.length_c   1.000
_cell.angle_alpha   90.00
_cell.angle_beta   90.00
_cell.angle_gamma   90.00
#
_symmetry.space_group_name_H-M   'P 1'
#
loop_
_entity.id
_entity.type
_entity.pdbx_description
1 polymer ?
#
loop_
_entity_poly.entity_id
_entity_poly.type
_entity_poly.pdbx_seq_one_letter_code
_entity_poly.pdbx_strand_id
1 'polypeptide(L)'
;MNFSDVMREESKWTKTENGADAKNTTDSALLDMFATIGSMRNRSEDEIIQKFELAFQEDPLGAMRCLFWARDCRGGAGERRVFRVLLPYIANKHTDAMMKNLNSIPEYGRWDDFYSLIDTPVEDEVWERIKLILDTDSILMEQGKSCTLLAKWLKKADASSPNTRKLGIYTAKKLGMSVYDYKRLCVKLRRYIDVVEQRMSANEWDTINYPAVPSRAMMNYRKAFARHDQERFDEYLNKVQSGEQKINSSTLYPYDIVEKILYGHEDSKVLEVQWDNLPDYVDGDVNAVVMADVSGSMSGRPMATSIGLAMYFAERNKGAYHNLFMTFSESPQFVTVKGNTITQKINFISKVDWGYNTDLEKALLKILDVAIENYCSQEEMPKSLIIISDMEIDCCTNQKHRENFYDYVSRVYDEHGYKIPNVVFWNVDSRHDVFLADKDRKGVQLVSGQSASTFKNLIGCVDKTPVEMMYSVLNSDRYQAIQI
;
A
#
# COMPACT_ATOMS: atom_id res chain seq x y z
N MET A 1 1.62 36.96 18.41
CA MET A 1 2.68 36.21 17.67
C MET A 1 3.88 37.18 17.55
N ASN A 2 5.04 36.80 18.03
CA ASN A 2 6.23 37.67 17.86
C ASN A 2 6.81 37.46 16.45
N PHE A 3 7.75 38.33 16.03
CA PHE A 3 8.29 38.29 14.67
C PHE A 3 9.06 36.97 14.37
N SER A 4 9.69 36.36 15.38
CA SER A 4 10.37 35.05 15.21
C SER A 4 9.37 33.91 14.99
N ASP A 5 8.16 34.00 15.54
CA ASP A 5 7.10 33.02 15.28
C ASP A 5 6.58 33.18 13.85
N VAL A 6 6.43 34.42 13.38
CA VAL A 6 6.06 34.69 11.98
C VAL A 6 7.10 34.13 11.02
N MET A 7 8.41 34.32 11.30
CA MET A 7 9.48 33.75 10.48
C MET A 7 9.48 32.22 10.47
N ARG A 8 9.15 31.57 11.60
CA ARG A 8 9.03 30.11 11.67
C ARG A 8 7.85 29.59 10.84
N GLU A 9 6.68 30.23 10.96
CA GLU A 9 5.52 29.90 10.11
C GLU A 9 5.84 30.10 8.62
N GLU A 10 6.57 31.16 8.29
CA GLU A 10 7.03 31.45 6.94
C GLU A 10 7.89 30.32 6.37
N SER A 11 8.79 29.75 7.16
CA SER A 11 9.71 28.67 6.74
C SER A 11 9.01 27.35 6.47
N LYS A 12 7.75 27.18 6.88
CA LYS A 12 6.95 25.98 6.64
C LYS A 12 6.30 25.94 5.26
N TRP A 13 6.24 27.09 4.57
CA TRP A 13 5.64 27.16 3.25
C TRP A 13 6.59 26.67 2.17
N THR A 14 6.05 25.91 1.25
CA THR A 14 6.72 25.40 0.05
C THR A 14 5.77 25.44 -1.13
N LYS A 15 6.21 24.95 -2.27
CA LYS A 15 5.37 24.78 -3.46
C LYS A 15 5.43 23.33 -3.91
N THR A 16 4.32 22.86 -4.49
CA THR A 16 4.30 21.66 -5.30
C THR A 16 5.19 21.85 -6.54
N GLU A 17 5.54 20.78 -7.24
CA GLU A 17 6.24 20.88 -8.54
C GLU A 17 5.44 21.73 -9.54
N ASN A 18 4.12 21.69 -9.46
CA ASN A 18 3.21 22.43 -10.33
C ASN A 18 2.82 23.83 -9.78
N GLY A 19 3.46 24.25 -8.71
CA GLY A 19 3.46 25.64 -8.23
C GLY A 19 2.39 25.99 -7.20
N ALA A 20 1.52 25.06 -6.76
CA ALA A 20 0.57 25.35 -5.68
C ALA A 20 1.27 25.62 -4.34
N ASP A 21 0.71 26.54 -3.54
CA ASP A 21 1.20 26.79 -2.19
C ASP A 21 0.85 25.60 -1.29
N ALA A 22 1.84 25.07 -0.62
CA ALA A 22 1.74 23.91 0.29
C ALA A 22 2.64 24.10 1.50
N LYS A 23 2.54 23.21 2.48
CA LYS A 23 3.47 23.15 3.62
C LYS A 23 4.49 22.03 3.45
N ASN A 24 5.69 22.21 3.97
CA ASN A 24 6.73 21.17 4.01
C ASN A 24 6.63 20.30 5.28
N THR A 25 5.72 20.63 6.20
CA THR A 25 5.39 19.87 7.41
C THR A 25 3.92 20.07 7.80
N THR A 26 3.34 19.06 8.43
CA THR A 26 2.01 19.14 9.05
C THR A 26 2.04 19.72 10.48
N ASP A 27 3.21 20.12 10.98
CA ASP A 27 3.49 20.43 12.38
C ASP A 27 3.49 19.19 13.33
N SER A 28 3.63 17.99 12.76
CA SER A 28 3.90 16.74 13.47
C SER A 28 4.80 15.85 12.60
N ALA A 29 6.00 15.58 13.07
CA ALA A 29 6.96 14.74 12.34
C ALA A 29 6.45 13.29 12.19
N LEU A 30 5.69 12.79 13.18
CA LEU A 30 5.08 11.47 13.08
C LEU A 30 3.98 11.45 12.01
N LEU A 31 3.16 12.49 11.90
CA LEU A 31 2.14 12.59 10.84
C LEU A 31 2.80 12.77 9.47
N ASP A 32 3.85 13.59 9.36
CA ASP A 32 4.64 13.75 8.14
C ASP A 32 5.18 12.40 7.64
N MET A 33 5.69 11.58 8.59
CA MET A 33 6.11 10.21 8.29
C MET A 33 4.93 9.33 7.85
N PHE A 34 3.82 9.31 8.57
CA PHE A 34 2.66 8.48 8.27
C PHE A 34 2.05 8.82 6.90
N ALA A 35 1.94 10.12 6.59
CA ALA A 35 1.39 10.60 5.33
C ALA A 35 2.30 10.35 4.10
N THR A 36 3.54 9.89 4.30
CA THR A 36 4.50 9.69 3.21
C THR A 36 5.15 8.30 3.17
N ILE A 37 5.33 7.63 4.30
CA ILE A 37 6.14 6.40 4.40
C ILE A 37 5.66 5.27 3.48
N GLY A 38 4.37 5.16 3.22
CA GLY A 38 3.79 4.16 2.31
C GLY A 38 4.11 4.39 0.84
N SER A 39 4.63 5.56 0.48
CA SER A 39 4.88 6.01 -0.89
C SER A 39 6.32 6.51 -1.15
N MET A 40 7.21 6.47 -0.15
CA MET A 40 8.61 6.94 -0.24
C MET A 40 9.58 5.98 -0.94
N ARG A 41 9.10 5.01 -1.72
CA ARG A 41 9.97 3.97 -2.30
C ARG A 41 11.07 4.49 -3.21
N ASN A 42 10.91 5.66 -3.81
CA ASN A 42 11.85 6.27 -4.74
C ASN A 42 12.77 7.30 -4.08
N ARG A 43 12.55 7.66 -2.80
CA ARG A 43 13.40 8.58 -2.05
C ARG A 43 14.75 7.97 -1.68
N SER A 44 15.74 8.82 -1.42
CA SER A 44 17.05 8.42 -0.94
C SER A 44 16.95 7.77 0.46
N GLU A 45 17.95 6.97 0.83
CA GLU A 45 18.01 6.34 2.15
C GLU A 45 18.15 7.37 3.26
N ASP A 46 18.93 8.44 3.01
CA ASP A 46 19.13 9.53 3.98
C ASP A 46 17.83 10.26 4.28
N GLU A 47 17.00 10.58 3.28
CA GLU A 47 15.69 11.21 3.50
C GLU A 47 14.74 10.31 4.28
N ILE A 48 14.74 9.00 3.98
CA ILE A 48 13.93 8.01 4.70
C ILE A 48 14.36 7.94 6.17
N ILE A 49 15.68 7.90 6.43
CA ILE A 49 16.26 7.84 7.78
C ILE A 49 15.96 9.13 8.55
N GLN A 50 16.17 10.29 7.92
CA GLN A 50 15.92 11.58 8.56
C GLN A 50 14.45 11.71 8.98
N LYS A 51 13.51 11.34 8.10
CA LYS A 51 12.09 11.40 8.40
C LYS A 51 11.69 10.47 9.55
N PHE A 52 12.21 9.24 9.57
CA PHE A 52 12.00 8.33 10.69
C PHE A 52 12.56 8.89 12.01
N GLU A 53 13.76 9.44 11.97
CA GLU A 53 14.42 9.96 13.18
C GLU A 53 13.66 11.15 13.78
N LEU A 54 13.14 12.06 12.96
CA LEU A 54 12.31 13.17 13.44
C LEU A 54 11.01 12.65 14.10
N ALA A 55 10.37 11.66 13.47
CA ALA A 55 9.18 11.03 14.03
C ALA A 55 9.49 10.26 15.32
N PHE A 56 10.64 9.58 15.39
CA PHE A 56 11.08 8.85 16.58
C PHE A 56 11.41 9.79 17.75
N GLN A 57 11.93 10.97 17.48
CA GLN A 57 12.17 12.00 18.52
C GLN A 57 10.86 12.57 19.06
N GLU A 58 9.81 12.69 18.24
CA GLU A 58 8.49 13.17 18.65
C GLU A 58 7.73 12.11 19.46
N ASP A 59 7.58 10.90 18.90
CA ASP A 59 6.90 9.76 19.53
C ASP A 59 7.59 8.45 19.12
N PRO A 60 8.50 7.92 19.94
CA PRO A 60 9.22 6.69 19.62
C PRO A 60 8.32 5.48 19.34
N LEU A 61 7.26 5.30 20.14
CA LEU A 61 6.35 4.18 19.97
C LEU A 61 5.49 4.36 18.70
N GLY A 62 4.98 5.56 18.48
CA GLY A 62 4.25 5.93 17.26
C GLY A 62 5.10 5.70 16.01
N ALA A 63 6.36 6.13 16.00
CA ALA A 63 7.27 5.95 14.87
C ALA A 63 7.55 4.46 14.57
N MET A 64 7.76 3.63 15.61
CA MET A 64 7.90 2.18 15.42
C MET A 64 6.62 1.54 14.89
N ARG A 65 5.45 1.87 15.44
CA ARG A 65 4.16 1.38 14.93
C ARG A 65 3.92 1.81 13.49
N CYS A 66 4.26 3.06 13.14
CA CYS A 66 4.18 3.59 11.79
C CYS A 66 5.08 2.80 10.82
N LEU A 67 6.30 2.45 11.22
CA LEU A 67 7.20 1.61 10.44
C LEU A 67 6.59 0.22 10.17
N PHE A 68 6.04 -0.44 11.19
CA PHE A 68 5.43 -1.75 11.01
C PHE A 68 4.11 -1.68 10.22
N TRP A 69 3.30 -0.64 10.40
CA TRP A 69 2.15 -0.35 9.56
C TRP A 69 2.54 -0.16 8.09
N ALA A 70 3.59 0.61 7.82
CA ALA A 70 4.09 0.80 6.47
C ALA A 70 4.47 -0.53 5.80
N ARG A 71 5.05 -1.48 6.57
CA ARG A 71 5.46 -2.79 6.06
C ARG A 71 4.31 -3.78 5.91
N ASP A 72 3.29 -3.68 6.75
CA ASP A 72 2.22 -4.65 6.83
C ASP A 72 1.48 -4.80 5.49
N CYS A 73 1.59 -6.00 4.90
CA CYS A 73 0.97 -6.31 3.62
C CYS A 73 -0.50 -6.74 3.71
N ARG A 74 -1.05 -6.90 4.92
CA ARG A 74 -2.43 -7.34 5.16
C ARG A 74 -3.34 -6.23 5.69
N GLY A 75 -2.81 -5.32 6.49
CA GLY A 75 -3.61 -4.27 7.13
C GLY A 75 -2.97 -2.87 7.04
N GLY A 76 -1.84 -2.72 6.39
CA GLY A 76 -1.10 -1.48 6.24
C GLY A 76 -0.75 -1.14 4.79
N ALA A 77 0.29 -0.32 4.60
CA ALA A 77 0.67 0.20 3.29
C ALA A 77 1.39 -0.81 2.39
N GLY A 78 1.99 -1.87 2.95
CA GLY A 78 2.69 -2.92 2.21
C GLY A 78 4.03 -2.49 1.60
N GLU A 79 4.63 -1.40 2.10
CA GLU A 79 5.90 -0.88 1.61
C GLU A 79 7.09 -1.70 2.14
N ARG A 80 7.92 -2.19 1.23
CA ARG A 80 9.03 -3.08 1.59
C ARG A 80 10.38 -2.40 1.61
N ARG A 81 10.67 -1.52 0.65
CA ARG A 81 12.00 -0.91 0.55
C ARG A 81 12.31 -0.04 1.75
N VAL A 82 11.38 0.84 2.10
CA VAL A 82 11.52 1.75 3.25
C VAL A 82 11.76 0.97 4.54
N PHE A 83 10.99 -0.10 4.77
CA PHE A 83 11.18 -0.97 5.93
C PHE A 83 12.59 -1.56 5.99
N ARG A 84 13.11 -2.08 4.86
CA ARG A 84 14.46 -2.68 4.78
C ARG A 84 15.59 -1.67 4.89
N VAL A 85 15.37 -0.41 4.54
CA VAL A 85 16.31 0.69 4.78
C VAL A 85 16.37 1.03 6.27
N LEU A 86 15.22 1.08 6.94
CA LEU A 86 15.13 1.49 8.33
C LEU A 86 15.54 0.38 9.31
N LEU A 87 15.37 -0.89 8.99
CA LEU A 87 15.74 -1.99 9.89
C LEU A 87 17.21 -1.92 10.36
N PRO A 88 18.24 -1.84 9.46
CA PRO A 88 19.62 -1.75 9.89
C PRO A 88 19.93 -0.42 10.62
N TYR A 89 19.31 0.68 10.23
CA TYR A 89 19.46 1.95 10.92
C TYR A 89 19.00 1.85 12.38
N ILE A 90 17.79 1.33 12.60
CA ILE A 90 17.21 1.17 13.95
C ILE A 90 18.04 0.16 14.77
N ALA A 91 18.49 -0.93 14.16
CA ALA A 91 19.34 -1.91 14.83
C ALA A 91 20.65 -1.30 15.34
N ASN A 92 21.23 -0.34 14.61
CA ASN A 92 22.46 0.33 15.02
C ASN A 92 22.23 1.47 16.02
N LYS A 93 21.15 2.24 15.89
CA LYS A 93 20.94 3.47 16.67
C LYS A 93 19.97 3.28 17.84
N HIS A 94 18.97 2.43 17.68
CA HIS A 94 17.90 2.14 18.64
C HIS A 94 17.81 0.63 18.89
N THR A 95 18.96 0.03 19.26
CA THR A 95 19.16 -1.42 19.37
C THR A 95 18.11 -2.10 20.25
N ASP A 96 17.79 -1.51 21.42
CA ASP A 96 16.80 -2.09 22.35
C ASP A 96 15.40 -2.16 21.75
N ALA A 97 14.98 -1.10 21.05
CA ALA A 97 13.70 -1.09 20.34
C ALA A 97 13.66 -2.16 19.23
N MET A 98 14.77 -2.34 18.48
CA MET A 98 14.86 -3.40 17.48
C MET A 98 14.78 -4.79 18.11
N MET A 99 15.52 -5.04 19.18
CA MET A 99 15.55 -6.33 19.90
C MET A 99 14.16 -6.77 20.37
N LYS A 100 13.37 -5.84 20.93
CA LYS A 100 12.00 -6.11 21.39
C LYS A 100 11.05 -6.48 20.25
N ASN A 101 11.32 -6.02 19.01
CA ASN A 101 10.43 -6.17 17.87
C ASN A 101 10.88 -7.20 16.82
N LEU A 102 11.95 -7.96 17.05
CA LEU A 102 12.43 -8.96 16.08
C LEU A 102 11.35 -9.98 15.69
N ASN A 103 10.54 -10.44 16.65
CA ASN A 103 9.45 -11.40 16.37
C ASN A 103 8.34 -10.81 15.50
N SER A 104 8.18 -9.49 15.51
CA SER A 104 7.18 -8.78 14.72
C SER A 104 7.55 -8.65 13.24
N ILE A 105 8.83 -8.77 12.88
CA ILE A 105 9.31 -8.65 11.50
C ILE A 105 8.60 -9.63 10.55
N PRO A 106 8.56 -10.95 10.79
CA PRO A 106 7.86 -11.89 9.89
C PRO A 106 6.34 -11.80 9.99
N GLU A 107 5.78 -11.26 11.08
CA GLU A 107 4.33 -11.09 11.25
C GLU A 107 3.77 -10.02 10.30
N TYR A 108 4.38 -8.85 10.26
CA TYR A 108 3.95 -7.75 9.39
C TYR A 108 4.61 -7.79 8.01
N GLY A 109 5.80 -8.39 7.93
CA GLY A 109 6.60 -8.51 6.73
C GLY A 109 6.77 -9.92 6.23
N ARG A 110 8.03 -10.29 6.05
CA ARG A 110 8.44 -11.62 5.57
C ARG A 110 9.73 -12.06 6.27
N TRP A 111 9.92 -13.35 6.38
CA TRP A 111 11.14 -13.94 6.94
C TRP A 111 12.43 -13.46 6.26
N ASP A 112 12.40 -13.13 4.96
CA ASP A 112 13.58 -12.61 4.26
C ASP A 112 13.90 -11.14 4.57
N ASP A 113 13.07 -10.43 5.32
CA ASP A 113 13.39 -9.10 5.83
C ASP A 113 14.51 -9.15 6.90
N PHE A 114 14.68 -10.31 7.59
CA PHE A 114 15.82 -10.52 8.50
C PHE A 114 17.20 -10.38 7.85
N TYR A 115 17.33 -10.62 6.54
CA TYR A 115 18.59 -10.42 5.83
C TYR A 115 19.06 -8.95 5.80
N SER A 116 18.18 -8.00 6.08
CA SER A 116 18.53 -6.58 6.23
C SER A 116 19.26 -6.30 7.56
N LEU A 117 19.27 -7.24 8.50
CA LEU A 117 19.91 -7.11 9.80
C LEU A 117 21.31 -7.75 9.87
N ILE A 118 21.85 -8.24 8.74
CA ILE A 118 23.22 -8.71 8.65
C ILE A 118 24.18 -7.52 8.89
N ASP A 119 25.28 -7.77 9.58
CA ASP A 119 26.30 -6.79 9.98
C ASP A 119 25.75 -5.70 10.93
N THR A 120 24.68 -5.99 11.68
CA THR A 120 24.13 -5.11 12.74
C THR A 120 24.33 -5.71 14.14
N PRO A 121 24.22 -4.90 15.21
CA PRO A 121 24.35 -5.41 16.59
C PRO A 121 23.37 -6.51 16.99
N VAL A 122 22.24 -6.64 16.29
CA VAL A 122 21.19 -7.65 16.57
C VAL A 122 21.34 -8.92 15.72
N GLU A 123 22.35 -9.02 14.88
CA GLU A 123 22.48 -10.10 13.91
C GLU A 123 22.53 -11.49 14.56
N ASP A 124 23.31 -11.66 15.61
CA ASP A 124 23.47 -12.98 16.25
C ASP A 124 22.14 -13.45 16.86
N GLU A 125 21.38 -12.55 17.48
CA GLU A 125 20.03 -12.86 17.99
C GLU A 125 19.07 -13.26 16.86
N VAL A 126 19.16 -12.62 15.69
CA VAL A 126 18.37 -13.02 14.51
C VAL A 126 18.69 -14.45 14.10
N TRP A 127 19.98 -14.84 14.06
CA TRP A 127 20.35 -16.19 13.67
C TRP A 127 19.97 -17.25 14.71
N GLU A 128 20.06 -16.92 16.01
CA GLU A 128 19.58 -17.79 17.08
C GLU A 128 18.08 -18.04 16.95
N ARG A 129 17.29 -17.00 16.68
CA ARG A 129 15.83 -17.15 16.43
C ARG A 129 15.53 -17.98 15.19
N ILE A 130 16.20 -17.72 14.08
CA ILE A 130 16.04 -18.52 12.85
C ILE A 130 16.36 -19.99 13.13
N LYS A 131 17.43 -20.29 13.89
CA LYS A 131 17.79 -21.65 14.25
C LYS A 131 16.71 -22.32 15.11
N LEU A 132 16.25 -21.66 16.17
CA LEU A 132 15.20 -22.16 17.04
C LEU A 132 13.91 -22.49 16.27
N ILE A 133 13.51 -21.61 15.31
CA ILE A 133 12.32 -21.83 14.50
C ILE A 133 12.53 -22.99 13.53
N LEU A 134 13.70 -23.17 12.93
CA LEU A 134 14.00 -24.30 12.06
C LEU A 134 14.00 -25.64 12.82
N ASP A 135 14.54 -25.65 14.04
CA ASP A 135 14.52 -26.81 14.92
C ASP A 135 13.06 -27.16 15.29
N THR A 136 12.26 -26.16 15.65
CA THR A 136 10.84 -26.30 15.93
C THR A 136 10.05 -26.82 14.71
N ASP A 137 10.26 -26.21 13.53
CA ASP A 137 9.62 -26.67 12.29
C ASP A 137 10.00 -28.11 11.93
N SER A 138 11.25 -28.51 12.22
CA SER A 138 11.69 -29.91 11.99
C SER A 138 10.94 -30.88 12.88
N ILE A 139 10.74 -30.55 14.17
CA ILE A 139 9.96 -31.35 15.11
C ILE A 139 8.47 -31.40 14.70
N LEU A 140 7.90 -30.24 14.36
CA LEU A 140 6.49 -30.16 13.93
C LEU A 140 6.24 -30.98 12.66
N MET A 141 7.16 -30.94 11.71
CA MET A 141 7.10 -31.76 10.50
C MET A 141 7.09 -33.27 10.81
N GLU A 142 7.94 -33.73 11.75
CA GLU A 142 7.97 -35.14 12.17
C GLU A 142 6.68 -35.57 12.87
N GLN A 143 6.00 -34.62 13.52
CA GLN A 143 4.68 -34.83 14.15
C GLN A 143 3.50 -34.67 13.18
N GLY A 144 3.73 -34.35 11.89
CA GLY A 144 2.66 -34.11 10.93
C GLY A 144 1.90 -32.79 11.16
N LYS A 145 2.48 -31.83 11.90
CA LYS A 145 1.86 -30.56 12.23
C LYS A 145 2.33 -29.43 11.28
N SER A 146 1.56 -28.36 11.21
CA SER A 146 1.88 -27.19 10.39
C SER A 146 3.19 -26.53 10.81
N CYS A 147 4.06 -26.26 9.83
CA CYS A 147 5.31 -25.52 10.00
C CYS A 147 5.15 -24.05 9.58
N THR A 148 6.12 -23.22 10.00
CA THR A 148 6.18 -21.84 9.51
C THR A 148 6.60 -21.77 8.04
N LEU A 149 6.50 -20.58 7.45
CA LEU A 149 6.99 -20.34 6.08
C LEU A 149 8.47 -19.96 6.03
N LEU A 150 9.22 -20.06 7.11
CA LEU A 150 10.64 -19.67 7.18
C LEU A 150 11.46 -20.33 6.07
N ALA A 151 11.37 -21.66 5.94
CA ALA A 151 12.13 -22.41 4.94
C ALA A 151 11.90 -21.94 3.49
N LYS A 152 10.69 -21.43 3.16
CA LYS A 152 10.38 -20.84 1.85
C LYS A 152 11.26 -19.61 1.58
N TRP A 153 11.52 -18.79 2.58
CA TRP A 153 12.18 -17.49 2.43
C TRP A 153 13.68 -17.51 2.67
N LEU A 154 14.23 -18.56 3.27
CA LEU A 154 15.68 -18.74 3.40
C LEU A 154 16.36 -18.77 2.01
N LYS A 155 17.51 -18.13 1.91
CA LYS A 155 18.25 -18.05 0.62
C LYS A 155 18.85 -19.40 0.27
N LYS A 156 18.77 -19.78 -1.03
CA LYS A 156 19.31 -21.04 -1.52
C LYS A 156 20.83 -20.93 -1.69
N ALA A 157 21.59 -21.89 -1.15
CA ALA A 157 23.04 -21.95 -1.29
C ALA A 157 23.53 -22.42 -2.68
N ASP A 158 22.61 -22.86 -3.55
CA ASP A 158 22.82 -23.24 -4.93
C ASP A 158 22.06 -22.40 -5.94
N ALA A 159 21.62 -21.21 -5.53
CA ALA A 159 20.91 -20.29 -6.41
C ALA A 159 21.77 -19.90 -7.61
N SER A 160 21.12 -19.68 -8.77
CA SER A 160 21.78 -19.16 -9.98
C SER A 160 22.34 -17.73 -9.76
N SER A 161 21.60 -16.90 -9.03
CA SER A 161 22.04 -15.56 -8.64
C SER A 161 23.22 -15.63 -7.65
N PRO A 162 24.40 -15.05 -7.99
CA PRO A 162 25.59 -15.07 -7.13
C PRO A 162 25.32 -14.47 -5.74
N ASN A 163 24.57 -13.36 -5.65
CA ASN A 163 24.25 -12.71 -4.39
C ASN A 163 23.34 -13.61 -3.51
N THR A 164 22.31 -14.20 -4.09
CA THR A 164 21.43 -15.13 -3.37
C THR A 164 22.21 -16.35 -2.88
N ARG A 165 23.11 -16.90 -3.70
CA ARG A 165 23.97 -18.04 -3.34
C ARG A 165 24.92 -17.69 -2.19
N LYS A 166 25.58 -16.53 -2.24
CA LYS A 166 26.44 -16.06 -1.12
C LYS A 166 25.65 -15.97 0.20
N LEU A 167 24.45 -15.37 0.18
CA LEU A 167 23.58 -15.31 1.35
C LEU A 167 23.13 -16.70 1.82
N GLY A 168 22.88 -17.65 0.92
CA GLY A 168 22.54 -19.02 1.30
C GLY A 168 23.70 -19.77 1.98
N ILE A 169 24.94 -19.61 1.47
CA ILE A 169 26.16 -20.15 2.10
C ILE A 169 26.39 -19.49 3.47
N TYR A 170 26.21 -18.17 3.53
CA TYR A 170 26.31 -17.41 4.78
C TYR A 170 25.29 -17.89 5.83
N THR A 171 24.05 -18.13 5.41
CA THR A 171 23.00 -18.69 6.26
C THR A 171 23.42 -20.05 6.84
N ALA A 172 23.90 -20.98 5.99
CA ALA A 172 24.38 -22.27 6.45
C ALA A 172 25.47 -22.14 7.52
N LYS A 173 26.47 -21.24 7.28
CA LYS A 173 27.55 -20.96 8.23
C LYS A 173 27.03 -20.45 9.58
N LYS A 174 26.13 -19.46 9.57
CA LYS A 174 25.54 -18.87 10.78
C LYS A 174 24.68 -19.86 11.57
N LEU A 175 24.05 -20.80 10.90
CA LEU A 175 23.30 -21.90 11.53
C LEU A 175 24.19 -23.05 12.02
N GLY A 176 25.51 -22.98 11.81
CA GLY A 176 26.45 -24.03 12.19
C GLY A 176 26.31 -25.32 11.36
N MET A 177 25.77 -25.20 10.13
CA MET A 177 25.51 -26.35 9.24
C MET A 177 26.50 -26.42 8.08
N SER A 178 26.78 -27.64 7.60
CA SER A 178 27.37 -27.78 6.29
C SER A 178 26.40 -27.29 5.20
N VAL A 179 26.92 -26.78 4.07
CA VAL A 179 26.08 -26.38 2.92
C VAL A 179 25.17 -27.53 2.46
N TYR A 180 25.68 -28.76 2.53
CA TYR A 180 24.92 -29.96 2.16
C TYR A 180 23.72 -30.20 3.09
N ASP A 181 23.95 -30.18 4.42
CA ASP A 181 22.87 -30.41 5.41
C ASP A 181 21.84 -29.27 5.38
N TYR A 182 22.28 -28.03 5.24
CA TYR A 182 21.40 -26.89 5.07
C TYR A 182 20.48 -27.04 3.84
N LYS A 183 21.04 -27.45 2.70
CA LYS A 183 20.26 -27.71 1.48
C LYS A 183 19.22 -28.80 1.70
N ARG A 184 19.64 -29.94 2.31
CA ARG A 184 18.73 -31.06 2.60
C ARG A 184 17.58 -30.64 3.51
N LEU A 185 17.87 -29.91 4.58
CA LEU A 185 16.85 -29.40 5.50
C LEU A 185 15.86 -28.49 4.78
N CYS A 186 16.37 -27.49 4.03
CA CYS A 186 15.52 -26.56 3.29
C CYS A 186 14.63 -27.28 2.25
N VAL A 187 15.16 -28.28 1.53
CA VAL A 187 14.37 -29.05 0.55
C VAL A 187 13.29 -29.86 1.27
N LYS A 188 13.63 -30.54 2.40
CA LYS A 188 12.69 -31.34 3.18
C LYS A 188 11.54 -30.49 3.70
N LEU A 189 11.83 -29.33 4.33
CA LEU A 189 10.82 -28.42 4.86
C LEU A 189 9.97 -27.79 3.74
N ARG A 190 10.59 -27.33 2.64
CA ARG A 190 9.84 -26.75 1.49
C ARG A 190 8.89 -27.76 0.86
N ARG A 191 9.28 -29.02 0.78
CA ARG A 191 8.40 -30.10 0.28
C ARG A 191 7.24 -30.33 1.25
N TYR A 192 7.52 -30.33 2.55
CA TYR A 192 6.51 -30.53 3.58
C TYR A 192 5.46 -29.40 3.62
N ILE A 193 5.89 -28.14 3.55
CA ILE A 193 4.97 -26.98 3.48
C ILE A 193 4.36 -26.76 2.09
N ASP A 194 4.55 -27.71 1.18
CA ASP A 194 3.98 -27.75 -0.18
C ASP A 194 4.22 -26.48 -1.01
N VAL A 195 5.48 -26.02 -1.04
CA VAL A 195 5.86 -24.88 -1.87
C VAL A 195 5.68 -25.25 -3.35
N VAL A 196 4.78 -24.57 -4.06
CA VAL A 196 4.38 -24.89 -5.45
C VAL A 196 5.56 -25.00 -6.40
N GLU A 197 6.61 -24.21 -6.21
CA GLU A 197 7.84 -24.25 -7.02
C GLU A 197 8.59 -25.59 -6.90
N GLN A 198 8.39 -26.37 -5.82
CA GLN A 198 8.95 -27.72 -5.69
C GLN A 198 8.28 -28.71 -6.65
N ARG A 199 6.94 -28.67 -6.71
CA ARG A 199 6.17 -29.51 -7.65
C ARG A 199 6.44 -29.13 -9.11
N MET A 200 6.48 -27.83 -9.41
CA MET A 200 6.84 -27.35 -10.74
C MET A 200 8.25 -27.83 -11.17
N SER A 201 9.23 -27.75 -10.27
CA SER A 201 10.60 -28.19 -10.55
C SER A 201 10.74 -29.73 -10.67
N ALA A 202 9.87 -30.48 -10.04
CA ALA A 202 9.79 -31.94 -10.14
C ALA A 202 8.95 -32.41 -11.34
N ASN A 203 8.35 -31.48 -12.10
CA ASN A 203 7.39 -31.76 -13.19
C ASN A 203 6.14 -32.52 -12.72
N GLU A 204 5.74 -32.32 -11.45
CA GLU A 204 4.57 -32.91 -10.81
C GLU A 204 3.35 -31.97 -10.93
N TRP A 205 3.05 -31.47 -12.14
CA TRP A 205 1.98 -30.49 -12.39
C TRP A 205 0.59 -30.95 -11.99
N ASP A 206 0.29 -32.22 -12.25
CA ASP A 206 -0.96 -32.90 -11.94
C ASP A 206 -1.25 -33.04 -10.43
N THR A 207 -0.24 -32.82 -9.59
CA THR A 207 -0.36 -32.89 -8.13
C THR A 207 -0.53 -31.51 -7.46
N ILE A 208 -0.49 -30.41 -8.24
CA ILE A 208 -0.63 -29.07 -7.69
C ILE A 208 -2.03 -28.87 -7.10
N ASN A 209 -2.09 -28.44 -5.83
CA ASN A 209 -3.32 -28.03 -5.15
C ASN A 209 -3.58 -26.54 -5.41
N TYR A 210 -4.29 -26.19 -6.49
CA TYR A 210 -4.54 -24.82 -6.90
C TYR A 210 -5.17 -23.94 -5.81
N PRO A 211 -6.17 -24.36 -5.02
CA PRO A 211 -6.71 -23.57 -3.91
C PRO A 211 -5.69 -23.16 -2.85
N ALA A 212 -4.62 -23.94 -2.67
CA ALA A 212 -3.54 -23.62 -1.71
C ALA A 212 -2.44 -22.71 -2.30
N VAL A 213 -2.41 -22.49 -3.63
CA VAL A 213 -1.39 -21.66 -4.26
C VAL A 213 -1.53 -20.21 -3.79
N PRO A 214 -0.42 -19.58 -3.28
CA PRO A 214 -0.48 -18.19 -2.83
C PRO A 214 -0.80 -17.23 -3.98
N SER A 215 -1.48 -16.11 -3.66
CA SER A 215 -1.98 -15.11 -4.61
C SER A 215 -0.95 -14.69 -5.68
N ARG A 216 0.26 -14.28 -5.26
CA ARG A 216 1.32 -13.85 -6.20
C ARG A 216 1.91 -15.00 -6.99
N ALA A 217 1.99 -16.20 -6.43
CA ALA A 217 2.44 -17.39 -7.16
C ALA A 217 1.43 -17.76 -8.25
N MET A 218 0.14 -17.74 -7.94
CA MET A 218 -0.96 -17.93 -8.89
C MET A 218 -0.85 -16.94 -10.06
N MET A 219 -0.71 -15.67 -9.77
CA MET A 219 -0.53 -14.63 -10.79
C MET A 219 0.72 -14.86 -11.64
N ASN A 220 1.88 -15.15 -11.01
CA ASN A 220 3.16 -15.26 -11.70
C ASN A 220 3.25 -16.52 -12.57
N TYR A 221 2.70 -17.63 -12.11
CA TYR A 221 2.83 -18.94 -12.76
C TYR A 221 1.63 -19.33 -13.64
N ARG A 222 0.59 -18.49 -13.76
CA ARG A 222 -0.63 -18.76 -14.52
C ARG A 222 -0.38 -19.27 -15.95
N LYS A 223 0.61 -18.67 -16.65
CA LYS A 223 0.99 -19.10 -18.00
C LYS A 223 1.64 -20.48 -18.01
N ALA A 224 2.37 -20.84 -16.95
CA ALA A 224 2.96 -22.15 -16.79
C ALA A 224 1.89 -23.20 -16.44
N PHE A 225 0.97 -22.87 -15.53
CA PHE A 225 -0.17 -23.75 -15.21
C PHE A 225 -1.03 -24.04 -16.44
N ALA A 226 -1.40 -23.00 -17.20
CA ALA A 226 -2.14 -23.16 -18.47
C ALA A 226 -1.39 -23.98 -19.52
N ARG A 227 -0.05 -23.95 -19.54
CA ARG A 227 0.76 -24.73 -20.50
C ARG A 227 0.91 -26.19 -20.12
N HIS A 228 1.07 -26.49 -18.83
CA HIS A 228 1.46 -27.81 -18.36
C HIS A 228 0.29 -28.62 -17.72
N ASP A 229 -0.80 -27.97 -17.36
CA ASP A 229 -1.94 -28.60 -16.67
C ASP A 229 -3.26 -27.87 -17.02
N GLN A 230 -3.48 -27.60 -18.30
CA GLN A 230 -4.56 -26.72 -18.79
C GLN A 230 -5.94 -27.18 -18.29
N GLU A 231 -6.29 -28.46 -18.48
CA GLU A 231 -7.63 -28.95 -18.18
C GLU A 231 -8.01 -28.76 -16.70
N ARG A 232 -7.15 -29.21 -15.77
CA ARG A 232 -7.39 -29.06 -14.34
C ARG A 232 -7.35 -27.59 -13.90
N PHE A 233 -6.48 -26.80 -14.51
CA PHE A 233 -6.38 -25.38 -14.20
C PHE A 233 -7.63 -24.62 -14.64
N ASP A 234 -8.13 -24.86 -15.86
CA ASP A 234 -9.37 -24.27 -16.36
C ASP A 234 -10.59 -24.72 -15.56
N GLU A 235 -10.67 -26.01 -15.19
CA GLU A 235 -11.72 -26.52 -14.29
C GLU A 235 -11.70 -25.81 -12.94
N TYR A 236 -10.52 -25.65 -12.34
CA TYR A 236 -10.36 -24.91 -11.09
C TYR A 236 -10.86 -23.46 -11.21
N LEU A 237 -10.46 -22.72 -12.25
CA LEU A 237 -10.91 -21.35 -12.47
C LEU A 237 -12.42 -21.24 -12.68
N ASN A 238 -13.04 -22.23 -13.38
CA ASN A 238 -14.49 -22.31 -13.52
C ASN A 238 -15.18 -22.48 -12.16
N LYS A 239 -14.65 -23.37 -11.29
CA LYS A 239 -15.19 -23.59 -9.94
C LYS A 239 -15.03 -22.37 -9.03
N VAL A 240 -13.98 -21.57 -9.23
CA VAL A 240 -13.86 -20.31 -8.50
C VAL A 240 -14.89 -19.28 -8.99
N GLN A 241 -15.12 -19.18 -10.29
CA GLN A 241 -16.16 -18.29 -10.85
C GLN A 241 -17.57 -18.67 -10.42
N SER A 242 -17.88 -19.97 -10.29
CA SER A 242 -19.17 -20.44 -9.77
C SER A 242 -19.31 -20.31 -8.25
N GLY A 243 -18.23 -19.95 -7.53
CA GLY A 243 -18.23 -19.85 -6.07
C GLY A 243 -18.05 -21.19 -5.34
N GLU A 244 -17.84 -22.30 -6.05
CA GLU A 244 -17.64 -23.62 -5.49
C GLU A 244 -16.25 -23.76 -4.83
N GLN A 245 -15.27 -23.02 -5.30
CA GLN A 245 -13.91 -22.98 -4.76
C GLN A 245 -13.44 -21.53 -4.53
N LYS A 246 -12.38 -21.39 -3.73
CA LYS A 246 -11.78 -20.10 -3.43
C LYS A 246 -10.40 -19.98 -4.09
N ILE A 247 -10.04 -18.75 -4.46
CA ILE A 247 -8.69 -18.37 -4.88
C ILE A 247 -8.07 -17.44 -3.85
N ASN A 248 -6.77 -17.61 -3.59
CA ASN A 248 -6.06 -16.69 -2.71
C ASN A 248 -5.79 -15.36 -3.45
N SER A 249 -6.33 -14.26 -2.95
CA SER A 249 -6.11 -12.90 -3.46
C SER A 249 -5.71 -11.90 -2.37
N SER A 250 -5.67 -12.32 -1.10
CA SER A 250 -5.50 -11.47 0.08
C SER A 250 -4.18 -10.70 0.15
N THR A 251 -3.17 -11.07 -0.63
CA THR A 251 -1.87 -10.40 -0.68
C THR A 251 -1.58 -9.71 -2.02
N LEU A 252 -2.60 -9.59 -2.87
CA LEU A 252 -2.56 -8.78 -4.09
C LEU A 252 -3.11 -7.39 -3.79
N TYR A 253 -2.54 -6.42 -4.47
CA TYR A 253 -3.08 -5.06 -4.52
C TYR A 253 -3.79 -4.84 -5.85
N PRO A 254 -4.76 -3.93 -5.93
CA PRO A 254 -5.42 -3.59 -7.18
C PRO A 254 -4.44 -3.30 -8.32
N TYR A 255 -3.37 -2.56 -8.05
CA TYR A 255 -2.35 -2.24 -9.05
C TYR A 255 -1.61 -3.45 -9.60
N ASP A 256 -1.45 -4.54 -8.82
CA ASP A 256 -0.78 -5.76 -9.32
C ASP A 256 -1.50 -6.34 -10.53
N ILE A 257 -2.83 -6.23 -10.55
CA ILE A 257 -3.70 -6.70 -11.64
C ILE A 257 -3.73 -5.66 -12.76
N VAL A 258 -3.94 -4.39 -12.39
CA VAL A 258 -4.02 -3.27 -13.34
C VAL A 258 -2.73 -3.11 -14.15
N GLU A 259 -1.54 -3.22 -13.53
CA GLU A 259 -0.24 -3.20 -14.26
C GLU A 259 -0.15 -4.28 -15.34
N LYS A 260 -0.68 -5.49 -15.07
CA LYS A 260 -0.65 -6.60 -16.05
C LYS A 260 -1.52 -6.33 -17.27
N ILE A 261 -2.63 -5.63 -17.08
CA ILE A 261 -3.54 -5.28 -18.16
C ILE A 261 -3.05 -4.04 -18.91
N LEU A 262 -2.73 -2.95 -18.20
CA LEU A 262 -2.31 -1.68 -18.82
C LEU A 262 -0.99 -1.81 -19.59
N TYR A 263 0.04 -2.37 -18.96
CA TYR A 263 1.39 -2.40 -19.51
C TYR A 263 1.78 -3.76 -20.06
N GLY A 264 1.17 -4.83 -19.59
CA GLY A 264 1.38 -6.19 -20.08
C GLY A 264 0.44 -6.59 -21.21
N HIS A 265 -0.60 -5.80 -21.50
CA HIS A 265 -1.68 -6.10 -22.47
C HIS A 265 -2.23 -7.51 -22.29
N GLU A 266 -2.36 -7.94 -21.02
CA GLU A 266 -2.81 -9.28 -20.70
C GLU A 266 -4.31 -9.32 -20.47
N ASP A 267 -5.00 -10.15 -21.26
CA ASP A 267 -6.36 -10.59 -20.98
C ASP A 267 -6.30 -12.01 -20.44
N SER A 268 -6.67 -12.19 -19.18
CA SER A 268 -6.51 -13.46 -18.49
C SER A 268 -7.62 -13.70 -17.49
N LYS A 269 -8.26 -14.85 -17.63
CA LYS A 269 -9.28 -15.33 -16.68
C LYS A 269 -8.78 -15.34 -15.22
N VAL A 270 -7.49 -15.60 -15.01
CA VAL A 270 -6.90 -15.55 -13.66
C VAL A 270 -6.93 -14.15 -13.09
N LEU A 271 -6.63 -13.13 -13.87
CA LEU A 271 -6.66 -11.73 -13.42
C LEU A 271 -8.09 -11.29 -13.08
N GLU A 272 -9.07 -11.70 -13.87
CA GLU A 272 -10.50 -11.49 -13.60
C GLU A 272 -10.90 -12.12 -12.26
N VAL A 273 -10.66 -13.41 -12.12
CA VAL A 273 -11.03 -14.16 -10.93
C VAL A 273 -10.31 -13.62 -9.68
N GLN A 274 -9.04 -13.19 -9.81
CA GLN A 274 -8.31 -12.59 -8.69
C GLN A 274 -8.83 -11.21 -8.32
N TRP A 275 -9.25 -10.39 -9.29
CA TRP A 275 -9.89 -9.09 -9.04
C TRP A 275 -11.19 -9.23 -8.26
N ASP A 276 -12.06 -10.13 -8.72
CA ASP A 276 -13.36 -10.38 -8.08
C ASP A 276 -13.22 -10.91 -6.64
N ASN A 277 -12.11 -11.61 -6.37
CA ASN A 277 -11.80 -12.19 -5.06
C ASN A 277 -10.81 -11.36 -4.22
N LEU A 278 -10.49 -10.11 -4.60
CA LEU A 278 -9.77 -9.21 -3.71
C LEU A 278 -10.57 -9.01 -2.41
N PRO A 279 -9.93 -8.96 -1.23
CA PRO A 279 -10.64 -8.67 0.01
C PRO A 279 -11.46 -7.40 -0.10
N ASP A 280 -12.66 -7.38 0.47
CA ASP A 280 -13.50 -6.19 0.50
C ASP A 280 -13.14 -5.33 1.73
N TYR A 281 -12.68 -4.11 1.47
CA TYR A 281 -12.34 -3.10 2.47
C TYR A 281 -13.26 -1.87 2.38
N VAL A 282 -14.29 -1.92 1.51
CA VAL A 282 -15.30 -0.88 1.33
C VAL A 282 -16.62 -1.46 1.85
N ASP A 283 -16.80 -1.45 3.17
CA ASP A 283 -17.97 -2.05 3.79
C ASP A 283 -19.17 -1.11 3.75
N GLY A 284 -20.25 -1.57 3.13
CA GLY A 284 -21.55 -0.92 3.16
C GLY A 284 -21.75 0.21 2.14
N ASP A 285 -22.68 1.09 2.48
CA ASP A 285 -23.03 2.30 1.74
C ASP A 285 -22.11 3.44 2.17
N VAL A 286 -21.07 3.69 1.38
CA VAL A 286 -20.10 4.75 1.65
C VAL A 286 -20.43 5.96 0.79
N ASN A 287 -20.90 7.03 1.44
CA ASN A 287 -21.17 8.28 0.76
C ASN A 287 -19.85 9.03 0.47
N ALA A 288 -19.10 8.52 -0.50
CA ALA A 288 -17.84 9.10 -0.96
C ALA A 288 -17.63 8.89 -2.46
N VAL A 289 -16.89 9.81 -3.07
CA VAL A 289 -16.40 9.72 -4.44
C VAL A 289 -14.87 9.68 -4.42
N VAL A 290 -14.27 8.90 -5.33
CA VAL A 290 -12.82 8.86 -5.52
C VAL A 290 -12.45 9.71 -6.73
N MET A 291 -11.40 10.52 -6.58
CA MET A 291 -10.71 11.19 -7.67
C MET A 291 -9.41 10.45 -7.96
N ALA A 292 -9.19 10.11 -9.22
CA ALA A 292 -8.00 9.42 -9.69
C ALA A 292 -7.09 10.37 -10.47
N ASP A 293 -5.87 10.53 -10.02
CA ASP A 293 -4.82 11.23 -10.75
C ASP A 293 -4.15 10.28 -11.75
N VAL A 294 -4.08 10.71 -13.00
CA VAL A 294 -3.38 10.00 -14.08
C VAL A 294 -2.52 10.96 -14.90
N SER A 295 -2.08 12.05 -14.29
CA SER A 295 -1.12 13.01 -14.88
C SER A 295 0.18 12.33 -15.30
N GLY A 296 1.00 13.02 -16.07
CA GLY A 296 2.27 12.48 -16.58
C GLY A 296 3.24 12.07 -15.49
N SER A 297 3.24 12.75 -14.34
CA SER A 297 4.06 12.43 -13.15
C SER A 297 3.72 11.07 -12.55
N MET A 298 2.48 10.62 -12.68
CA MET A 298 1.99 9.34 -12.19
C MET A 298 2.43 8.13 -13.03
N SER A 299 3.23 8.32 -14.09
CA SER A 299 3.60 7.24 -15.01
C SER A 299 4.11 5.98 -14.31
N GLY A 300 3.69 4.81 -14.79
CA GLY A 300 4.08 3.51 -14.23
C GLY A 300 3.17 3.05 -13.09
N ARG A 301 3.77 2.61 -11.99
CA ARG A 301 3.02 2.04 -10.85
C ARG A 301 2.10 3.04 -10.14
N PRO A 302 2.46 4.31 -9.92
CA PRO A 302 1.53 5.29 -9.34
C PRO A 302 0.22 5.37 -10.10
N MET A 303 0.26 5.44 -11.45
CA MET A 303 -0.93 5.45 -12.31
C MET A 303 -1.75 4.16 -12.17
N ALA A 304 -1.11 2.99 -12.23
CA ALA A 304 -1.80 1.72 -12.02
C ALA A 304 -2.42 1.62 -10.62
N THR A 305 -1.80 2.25 -9.62
CA THR A 305 -2.33 2.33 -8.25
C THR A 305 -3.55 3.24 -8.20
N SER A 306 -3.47 4.45 -8.76
CA SER A 306 -4.58 5.41 -8.78
C SER A 306 -5.80 4.83 -9.48
N ILE A 307 -5.64 4.33 -10.71
CA ILE A 307 -6.72 3.66 -11.45
C ILE A 307 -7.25 2.45 -10.68
N GLY A 308 -6.35 1.61 -10.17
CA GLY A 308 -6.72 0.38 -9.47
C GLY A 308 -7.52 0.65 -8.20
N LEU A 309 -7.11 1.61 -7.37
CA LEU A 309 -7.82 1.97 -6.15
C LEU A 309 -9.16 2.66 -6.45
N ALA A 310 -9.22 3.54 -7.47
CA ALA A 310 -10.46 4.21 -7.86
C ALA A 310 -11.50 3.21 -8.36
N MET A 311 -11.10 2.29 -9.25
CA MET A 311 -12.00 1.22 -9.73
C MET A 311 -12.42 0.30 -8.59
N TYR A 312 -11.47 -0.12 -7.75
CA TYR A 312 -11.73 -0.98 -6.61
C TYR A 312 -12.78 -0.38 -5.68
N PHE A 313 -12.65 0.91 -5.35
CA PHE A 313 -13.62 1.63 -4.51
C PHE A 313 -14.97 1.77 -5.21
N ALA A 314 -14.99 2.27 -6.45
CA ALA A 314 -16.21 2.53 -7.20
C ALA A 314 -17.08 1.26 -7.34
N GLU A 315 -16.49 0.11 -7.65
CA GLU A 315 -17.21 -1.16 -7.80
C GLU A 315 -17.72 -1.74 -6.47
N ARG A 316 -17.01 -1.51 -5.36
CA ARG A 316 -17.38 -2.05 -4.05
C ARG A 316 -18.28 -1.14 -3.24
N ASN A 317 -18.28 0.15 -3.54
CA ASN A 317 -19.23 1.10 -2.96
C ASN A 317 -20.67 0.71 -3.37
N LYS A 318 -21.53 0.48 -2.39
CA LYS A 318 -22.93 0.05 -2.59
C LYS A 318 -23.92 1.21 -2.56
N GLY A 319 -23.44 2.45 -2.30
CA GLY A 319 -24.26 3.64 -2.16
C GLY A 319 -24.59 4.34 -3.49
N ALA A 320 -25.02 5.58 -3.39
CA ALA A 320 -25.42 6.42 -4.53
C ALA A 320 -24.31 6.61 -5.58
N TYR A 321 -23.06 6.50 -5.15
CA TYR A 321 -21.87 6.65 -6.01
C TYR A 321 -21.29 5.32 -6.49
N HIS A 322 -22.08 4.25 -6.51
CA HIS A 322 -21.67 2.95 -7.05
C HIS A 322 -21.22 3.07 -8.51
N ASN A 323 -20.08 2.49 -8.83
CA ASN A 323 -19.43 2.55 -10.15
C ASN A 323 -19.06 3.96 -10.65
N LEU A 324 -19.08 4.97 -9.77
CA LEU A 324 -18.73 6.34 -10.11
C LEU A 324 -17.38 6.70 -9.53
N PHE A 325 -16.51 7.31 -10.34
CA PHE A 325 -15.32 8.02 -9.90
C PHE A 325 -15.15 9.31 -10.70
N MET A 326 -14.21 10.14 -10.31
CA MET A 326 -13.94 11.42 -10.97
C MET A 326 -12.51 11.45 -11.49
N THR A 327 -12.33 11.96 -12.71
CA THR A 327 -11.00 12.30 -13.21
C THR A 327 -10.56 13.62 -12.61
N PHE A 328 -9.27 13.79 -12.54
CA PHE A 328 -8.62 14.98 -12.03
C PHE A 328 -7.75 15.55 -13.17
N SER A 329 -8.25 16.53 -13.82
CA SER A 329 -7.69 17.06 -15.04
C SER A 329 -8.10 18.51 -15.26
N GLU A 330 -7.58 19.19 -16.29
CA GLU A 330 -8.03 20.52 -16.70
C GLU A 330 -9.54 20.58 -17.00
N SER A 331 -10.16 19.47 -17.41
CA SER A 331 -11.58 19.31 -17.61
C SER A 331 -12.12 18.10 -16.85
N PRO A 332 -12.34 18.21 -15.53
CA PRO A 332 -12.74 17.08 -14.70
C PRO A 332 -14.05 16.47 -15.14
N GLN A 333 -14.11 15.13 -15.19
CA GLN A 333 -15.29 14.37 -15.64
C GLN A 333 -15.71 13.37 -14.56
N PHE A 334 -17.04 13.22 -14.42
CA PHE A 334 -17.61 12.10 -13.71
C PHE A 334 -17.65 10.89 -14.64
N VAL A 335 -17.03 9.80 -14.24
CA VAL A 335 -16.87 8.60 -15.05
C VAL A 335 -17.58 7.43 -14.38
N THR A 336 -18.56 6.85 -15.09
CA THR A 336 -19.15 5.58 -14.69
C THR A 336 -18.36 4.43 -15.30
N VAL A 337 -17.86 3.52 -14.48
CA VAL A 337 -17.11 2.33 -14.92
C VAL A 337 -17.98 1.46 -15.82
N LYS A 338 -17.50 1.14 -17.03
CA LYS A 338 -18.20 0.31 -18.00
C LYS A 338 -17.37 -0.89 -18.41
N GLY A 339 -18.03 -2.03 -18.59
CA GLY A 339 -17.42 -3.30 -18.99
C GLY A 339 -17.85 -4.46 -18.10
N ASN A 340 -17.82 -5.67 -18.64
CA ASN A 340 -18.20 -6.89 -17.93
C ASN A 340 -16.99 -7.60 -17.30
N THR A 341 -15.79 -7.34 -17.82
CA THR A 341 -14.53 -7.91 -17.31
C THR A 341 -13.58 -6.82 -16.87
N ILE A 342 -12.64 -7.14 -15.96
CA ILE A 342 -11.62 -6.19 -15.50
C ILE A 342 -10.82 -5.64 -16.69
N THR A 343 -10.50 -6.46 -17.67
CA THR A 343 -9.81 -6.03 -18.89
C THR A 343 -10.63 -5.01 -19.67
N GLN A 344 -11.94 -5.24 -19.85
CA GLN A 344 -12.83 -4.29 -20.55
C GLN A 344 -12.95 -2.96 -19.78
N LYS A 345 -13.08 -3.02 -18.45
CA LYS A 345 -13.16 -1.84 -17.59
C LYS A 345 -11.88 -1.00 -17.66
N ILE A 346 -10.71 -1.62 -17.55
CA ILE A 346 -9.42 -0.93 -17.67
C ILE A 346 -9.25 -0.34 -19.08
N ASN A 347 -9.60 -1.07 -20.14
CA ASN A 347 -9.53 -0.58 -21.52
C ASN A 347 -10.53 0.56 -21.78
N PHE A 348 -11.67 0.58 -21.09
CA PHE A 348 -12.60 1.70 -21.12
C PHE A 348 -11.97 2.93 -20.45
N ILE A 349 -11.47 2.76 -19.23
CA ILE A 349 -10.86 3.84 -18.44
C ILE A 349 -9.63 4.41 -19.15
N SER A 350 -8.78 3.58 -19.76
CA SER A 350 -7.59 4.05 -20.49
C SER A 350 -7.90 4.93 -21.71
N LYS A 351 -9.15 4.99 -22.16
CA LYS A 351 -9.63 5.82 -23.28
C LYS A 351 -10.38 7.07 -22.84
N VAL A 352 -10.64 7.22 -21.55
CA VAL A 352 -11.22 8.43 -20.99
C VAL A 352 -10.22 9.57 -21.23
N ASP A 353 -10.72 10.75 -21.52
CA ASP A 353 -9.86 11.95 -21.60
C ASP A 353 -9.44 12.35 -20.19
N TRP A 354 -8.19 12.08 -19.86
CA TRP A 354 -7.65 12.35 -18.54
C TRP A 354 -7.05 13.75 -18.44
N GLY A 355 -6.83 14.47 -19.57
CA GLY A 355 -5.98 15.64 -19.58
C GLY A 355 -4.57 15.33 -19.03
N TYR A 356 -3.70 16.30 -18.94
CA TYR A 356 -2.33 16.11 -18.42
C TYR A 356 -2.04 16.98 -17.19
N ASN A 357 -3.01 17.74 -16.71
CA ASN A 357 -2.88 18.69 -15.60
C ASN A 357 -3.57 18.15 -14.35
N THR A 358 -3.11 18.60 -13.18
CA THR A 358 -3.60 18.22 -11.85
C THR A 358 -4.41 19.37 -11.21
N ASP A 359 -5.44 19.84 -11.93
CA ASP A 359 -6.28 20.95 -11.50
C ASP A 359 -7.34 20.50 -10.50
N LEU A 360 -6.93 20.42 -9.24
CA LEU A 360 -7.80 20.01 -8.13
C LEU A 360 -8.84 21.08 -7.82
N GLU A 361 -8.55 22.36 -8.05
CA GLU A 361 -9.52 23.45 -7.91
C GLU A 361 -10.72 23.22 -8.81
N LYS A 362 -10.50 23.01 -10.11
CA LYS A 362 -11.59 22.74 -11.05
C LYS A 362 -12.36 21.46 -10.72
N ALA A 363 -11.67 20.43 -10.24
CA ALA A 363 -12.33 19.19 -9.86
C ALA A 363 -13.33 19.38 -8.71
N LEU A 364 -12.93 20.09 -7.66
CA LEU A 364 -13.79 20.38 -6.52
C LEU A 364 -14.89 21.38 -6.88
N LEU A 365 -14.57 22.42 -7.64
CA LEU A 365 -15.57 23.40 -8.09
C LEU A 365 -16.60 22.76 -9.05
N LYS A 366 -16.21 21.77 -9.87
CA LYS A 366 -17.14 21.02 -10.71
C LYS A 366 -18.23 20.30 -9.91
N ILE A 367 -17.90 19.77 -8.74
CA ILE A 367 -18.91 19.16 -7.84
C ILE A 367 -19.86 20.23 -7.32
N LEU A 368 -19.33 21.39 -6.91
CA LEU A 368 -20.13 22.51 -6.44
C LEU A 368 -21.06 23.04 -7.53
N ASP A 369 -20.53 23.24 -8.75
CA ASP A 369 -21.31 23.71 -9.90
C ASP A 369 -22.50 22.78 -10.21
N VAL A 370 -22.25 21.47 -10.24
CA VAL A 370 -23.32 20.49 -10.46
C VAL A 370 -24.39 20.57 -9.36
N ALA A 371 -23.98 20.77 -8.09
CA ALA A 371 -24.92 20.92 -6.99
C ALA A 371 -25.78 22.20 -7.13
N ILE A 372 -25.16 23.32 -7.49
CA ILE A 372 -25.84 24.61 -7.71
C ILE A 372 -26.78 24.53 -8.91
N GLU A 373 -26.31 24.07 -10.07
CA GLU A 373 -27.06 23.99 -11.32
C GLU A 373 -28.31 23.09 -11.21
N ASN A 374 -28.24 22.06 -10.37
CA ASN A 374 -29.34 21.10 -10.18
C ASN A 374 -30.10 21.29 -8.86
N TYR A 375 -29.81 22.35 -8.12
CA TYR A 375 -30.47 22.67 -6.85
C TYR A 375 -30.39 21.51 -5.84
N CYS A 376 -29.28 20.77 -5.83
CA CYS A 376 -29.08 19.65 -4.92
C CYS A 376 -28.99 20.12 -3.47
N SER A 377 -29.55 19.35 -2.55
CA SER A 377 -29.36 19.60 -1.13
C SER A 377 -27.97 19.17 -0.66
N GLN A 378 -27.52 19.64 0.51
CA GLN A 378 -26.26 19.24 1.12
C GLN A 378 -26.21 17.72 1.37
N GLU A 379 -27.35 17.10 1.68
CA GLU A 379 -27.48 15.68 1.98
C GLU A 379 -27.27 14.80 0.74
N GLU A 380 -27.53 15.35 -0.44
CA GLU A 380 -27.35 14.67 -1.73
C GLU A 380 -25.90 14.71 -2.20
N MET A 381 -25.08 15.62 -1.65
CA MET A 381 -23.66 15.74 -1.99
C MET A 381 -22.81 14.61 -1.36
N PRO A 382 -21.67 14.26 -1.97
CA PRO A 382 -20.75 13.31 -1.33
C PRO A 382 -20.24 13.87 -0.01
N LYS A 383 -20.27 13.04 1.06
CA LYS A 383 -19.73 13.42 2.36
C LYS A 383 -18.22 13.41 2.40
N SER A 384 -17.59 12.65 1.51
CA SER A 384 -16.13 12.54 1.42
C SER A 384 -15.63 12.46 -0.01
N LEU A 385 -14.49 13.08 -0.27
CA LEU A 385 -13.70 12.97 -1.50
C LEU A 385 -12.37 12.32 -1.18
N ILE A 386 -12.04 11.25 -1.88
CA ILE A 386 -10.77 10.53 -1.74
C ILE A 386 -9.92 10.84 -2.98
N ILE A 387 -8.86 11.61 -2.79
CA ILE A 387 -7.98 12.09 -3.85
C ILE A 387 -6.73 11.22 -3.87
N ILE A 388 -6.53 10.43 -4.92
CA ILE A 388 -5.40 9.51 -5.08
C ILE A 388 -4.43 10.11 -6.09
N SER A 389 -3.29 10.64 -5.60
CA SER A 389 -2.32 11.41 -6.37
C SER A 389 -0.91 11.28 -5.78
N ASP A 390 0.10 11.80 -6.46
CA ASP A 390 1.44 12.08 -5.91
C ASP A 390 1.51 13.42 -5.14
N MET A 391 0.38 14.13 -5.03
CA MET A 391 0.21 15.41 -4.35
C MET A 391 0.89 16.62 -5.01
N GLU A 392 1.43 16.48 -6.22
CA GLU A 392 2.03 17.59 -6.98
C GLU A 392 0.95 18.35 -7.79
N ILE A 393 0.00 18.95 -7.07
CA ILE A 393 -1.16 19.65 -7.65
C ILE A 393 -0.80 20.99 -8.29
N ASP A 394 -1.62 21.44 -9.25
CA ASP A 394 -1.49 22.73 -9.89
C ASP A 394 -1.86 23.89 -8.96
N CYS A 395 -1.31 25.09 -9.22
CA CYS A 395 -1.67 26.28 -8.47
C CYS A 395 -3.13 26.69 -8.75
N CYS A 396 -3.85 27.07 -7.71
CA CYS A 396 -5.19 27.60 -7.82
C CYS A 396 -5.20 29.02 -8.39
N THR A 397 -6.19 29.33 -9.21
CA THR A 397 -6.27 30.63 -9.90
C THR A 397 -6.59 31.77 -8.93
N ASN A 398 -7.46 31.56 -7.94
CA ASN A 398 -7.99 32.58 -7.05
C ASN A 398 -7.60 32.37 -5.58
N GLN A 399 -6.69 31.45 -5.31
CA GLN A 399 -6.17 31.23 -3.97
C GLN A 399 -5.41 32.48 -3.49
N LYS A 400 -5.66 32.92 -2.26
CA LYS A 400 -4.88 33.99 -1.65
C LYS A 400 -3.46 33.51 -1.41
N HIS A 401 -2.50 34.46 -1.48
CA HIS A 401 -1.12 34.12 -1.16
C HIS A 401 -1.01 33.45 0.23
N ARG A 402 -0.46 32.21 0.29
CA ARG A 402 -0.33 31.39 1.49
C ARG A 402 -1.67 31.02 2.14
N GLU A 403 -2.74 30.97 1.38
CA GLU A 403 -3.96 30.29 1.77
C GLU A 403 -3.77 28.79 1.51
N ASN A 404 -4.05 27.94 2.49
CA ASN A 404 -4.04 26.50 2.28
C ASN A 404 -5.13 26.13 1.25
N PHE A 405 -4.85 25.16 0.39
CA PHE A 405 -5.78 24.73 -0.67
C PHE A 405 -7.18 24.40 -0.13
N TYR A 406 -7.25 23.61 0.96
CA TYR A 406 -8.52 23.23 1.55
C TYR A 406 -9.28 24.44 2.11
N ASP A 407 -8.58 25.41 2.74
CA ASP A 407 -9.19 26.64 3.25
C ASP A 407 -9.79 27.50 2.12
N TYR A 408 -9.06 27.60 1.00
CA TYR A 408 -9.54 28.30 -0.20
C TYR A 408 -10.84 27.68 -0.73
N VAL A 409 -10.83 26.36 -0.99
CA VAL A 409 -12.02 25.68 -1.55
C VAL A 409 -13.17 25.68 -0.56
N SER A 410 -12.91 25.48 0.74
CA SER A 410 -13.95 25.57 1.79
C SER A 410 -14.64 26.93 1.77
N ARG A 411 -13.87 28.02 1.66
CA ARG A 411 -14.44 29.37 1.57
C ARG A 411 -15.33 29.54 0.35
N VAL A 412 -14.94 28.99 -0.80
CA VAL A 412 -15.77 29.08 -2.03
C VAL A 412 -17.10 28.30 -1.85
N TYR A 413 -17.06 27.13 -1.24
CA TYR A 413 -18.28 26.37 -0.95
C TYR A 413 -19.20 27.13 0.02
N ASP A 414 -18.65 27.72 1.10
CA ASP A 414 -19.40 28.50 2.08
C ASP A 414 -20.07 29.72 1.45
N GLU A 415 -19.41 30.42 0.50
CA GLU A 415 -19.96 31.55 -0.24
C GLU A 415 -21.23 31.17 -1.04
N HIS A 416 -21.37 29.90 -1.42
CA HIS A 416 -22.54 29.36 -2.13
C HIS A 416 -23.55 28.63 -1.24
N GLY A 417 -23.32 28.64 0.09
CA GLY A 417 -24.21 28.01 1.06
C GLY A 417 -24.05 26.49 1.20
N TYR A 418 -22.95 25.93 0.68
CA TYR A 418 -22.62 24.51 0.81
C TYR A 418 -21.43 24.33 1.75
N LYS A 419 -21.33 23.14 2.34
CA LYS A 419 -20.12 22.69 3.06
C LYS A 419 -19.29 21.81 2.12
N ILE A 420 -17.97 22.06 2.10
CA ILE A 420 -17.04 21.19 1.38
C ILE A 420 -17.11 19.77 1.95
N PRO A 421 -17.08 18.72 1.10
CA PRO A 421 -16.90 17.36 1.58
C PRO A 421 -15.60 17.18 2.38
N ASN A 422 -15.56 16.20 3.29
CA ASN A 422 -14.30 15.81 3.89
C ASN A 422 -13.33 15.33 2.80
N VAL A 423 -12.06 15.72 2.88
CA VAL A 423 -11.08 15.41 1.86
C VAL A 423 -10.03 14.44 2.40
N VAL A 424 -9.80 13.35 1.69
CA VAL A 424 -8.70 12.44 1.95
C VAL A 424 -7.62 12.65 0.88
N PHE A 425 -6.47 13.13 1.29
CA PHE A 425 -5.28 13.20 0.44
C PHE A 425 -4.50 11.88 0.58
N TRP A 426 -4.57 11.05 -0.44
CA TRP A 426 -3.92 9.73 -0.47
C TRP A 426 -2.72 9.76 -1.39
N ASN A 427 -1.54 9.90 -0.79
CA ASN A 427 -0.26 9.96 -1.51
C ASN A 427 0.20 8.56 -1.93
N VAL A 428 0.38 8.33 -3.23
CA VAL A 428 0.83 7.04 -3.80
C VAL A 428 2.25 7.08 -4.36
N ASP A 429 2.87 8.27 -4.49
CA ASP A 429 4.28 8.46 -4.86
C ASP A 429 4.84 9.76 -4.26
N SER A 430 5.30 9.69 -3.01
CA SER A 430 5.83 10.83 -2.29
C SER A 430 7.26 11.15 -2.75
N ARG A 431 7.40 12.08 -3.69
CA ARG A 431 8.69 12.56 -4.19
C ARG A 431 9.27 13.66 -3.31
N HIS A 432 8.42 14.55 -2.80
CA HIS A 432 8.78 15.68 -1.94
C HIS A 432 7.91 15.72 -0.68
N ASP A 433 8.28 16.59 0.26
CA ASP A 433 7.46 16.88 1.44
C ASP A 433 6.50 18.01 1.10
N VAL A 434 5.31 17.62 0.69
CA VAL A 434 4.22 18.50 0.30
C VAL A 434 2.96 18.06 1.04
N PHE A 435 2.44 18.96 1.88
CA PHE A 435 1.24 18.70 2.68
C PHE A 435 0.21 19.82 2.43
N LEU A 436 -1.02 19.41 2.12
CA LEU A 436 -2.12 20.29 1.78
C LEU A 436 -2.98 20.66 3.01
N ALA A 437 -2.63 20.13 4.17
CA ALA A 437 -3.24 20.44 5.44
C ALA A 437 -2.24 20.29 6.59
N ASP A 438 -2.50 20.96 7.71
CA ASP A 438 -1.79 20.74 8.96
C ASP A 438 -2.47 19.66 9.83
N LYS A 439 -1.82 19.30 10.94
CA LYS A 439 -2.21 18.19 11.82
C LYS A 439 -3.58 18.33 12.46
N ASP A 440 -4.05 19.57 12.66
CA ASP A 440 -5.27 19.89 13.42
C ASP A 440 -6.46 20.20 12.52
N ARG A 441 -6.31 20.12 11.19
CA ARG A 441 -7.35 20.46 10.23
C ARG A 441 -8.46 19.42 10.22
N LYS A 442 -9.62 19.75 10.80
CA LYS A 442 -10.82 18.89 10.75
C LYS A 442 -11.34 18.74 9.33
N GLY A 443 -11.89 17.57 9.02
CA GLY A 443 -12.43 17.26 7.71
C GLY A 443 -11.37 16.94 6.66
N VAL A 444 -10.09 16.83 7.05
CA VAL A 444 -9.01 16.41 6.17
C VAL A 444 -8.31 15.17 6.74
N GLN A 445 -7.97 14.23 5.88
CA GLN A 445 -7.18 13.06 6.21
C GLN A 445 -5.94 12.99 5.30
N LEU A 446 -4.82 12.58 5.87
CA LEU A 446 -3.55 12.41 5.16
C LEU A 446 -3.10 10.97 5.28
N VAL A 447 -2.97 10.28 4.16
CA VAL A 447 -2.54 8.87 4.13
C VAL A 447 -1.59 8.61 2.98
N SER A 448 -0.85 7.50 3.06
CA SER A 448 0.08 7.09 2.00
C SER A 448 0.03 5.59 1.75
N GLY A 449 0.50 5.19 0.56
CA GLY A 449 0.67 3.80 0.19
C GLY A 449 -0.22 3.32 -0.95
N GLN A 450 -0.12 2.04 -1.28
CA GLN A 450 -0.74 1.47 -2.47
C GLN A 450 -1.73 0.34 -2.15
N SER A 451 -2.05 0.15 -0.86
CA SER A 451 -2.91 -0.93 -0.39
C SER A 451 -4.36 -0.48 -0.26
N ALA A 452 -5.27 -1.24 -0.86
CA ALA A 452 -6.70 -1.03 -0.67
C ALA A 452 -7.18 -1.19 0.79
N SER A 453 -6.40 -1.86 1.66
CA SER A 453 -6.75 -1.98 3.08
C SER A 453 -6.86 -0.64 3.81
N THR A 454 -6.23 0.41 3.26
CA THR A 454 -6.32 1.78 3.77
C THR A 454 -7.76 2.32 3.77
N PHE A 455 -8.61 1.90 2.82
CA PHE A 455 -10.04 2.31 2.81
C PHE A 455 -10.74 1.97 4.13
N LYS A 456 -10.44 0.81 4.72
CA LYS A 456 -11.01 0.41 6.02
C LYS A 456 -10.76 1.44 7.12
N ASN A 457 -9.62 2.11 7.09
CA ASN A 457 -9.23 3.10 8.08
C ASN A 457 -9.85 4.47 7.81
N LEU A 458 -10.19 4.77 6.57
CA LEU A 458 -10.76 6.05 6.13
C LEU A 458 -12.28 6.11 6.35
N ILE A 459 -12.95 4.97 6.15
CA ILE A 459 -14.40 4.86 6.35
C ILE A 459 -14.70 5.04 7.85
N GLY A 460 -15.47 6.08 8.20
CA GLY A 460 -15.81 6.41 9.60
C GLY A 460 -14.88 7.41 10.29
N CYS A 461 -13.91 7.98 9.58
CA CYS A 461 -13.02 9.03 10.12
C CYS A 461 -13.42 10.45 9.72
N VAL A 462 -14.67 10.68 9.31
CA VAL A 462 -15.18 11.89 8.65
C VAL A 462 -14.94 13.16 9.48
N ASP A 463 -15.04 13.11 10.81
CA ASP A 463 -14.92 14.30 11.68
C ASP A 463 -13.58 14.38 12.43
N LYS A 464 -12.63 13.49 12.13
CA LYS A 464 -11.34 13.48 12.82
C LYS A 464 -10.34 14.43 12.17
N THR A 465 -9.39 14.91 12.97
CA THR A 465 -8.19 15.56 12.46
C THR A 465 -7.22 14.52 11.85
N PRO A 466 -6.25 14.94 11.01
CA PRO A 466 -5.25 14.02 10.49
C PRO A 466 -4.48 13.24 11.58
N VAL A 467 -4.11 13.91 12.68
CA VAL A 467 -3.45 13.27 13.83
C VAL A 467 -4.34 12.26 14.52
N GLU A 468 -5.61 12.59 14.78
CA GLU A 468 -6.55 11.66 15.41
C GLU A 468 -6.78 10.42 14.56
N MET A 469 -6.87 10.57 13.24
CA MET A 469 -6.98 9.44 12.32
C MET A 469 -5.70 8.58 12.33
N MET A 470 -4.53 9.18 12.22
CA MET A 470 -3.25 8.48 12.30
C MET A 470 -3.16 7.64 13.57
N TYR A 471 -3.41 8.23 14.73
CA TYR A 471 -3.38 7.49 16.00
C TYR A 471 -4.46 6.40 16.09
N SER A 472 -5.63 6.59 15.47
CA SER A 472 -6.62 5.52 15.42
C SER A 472 -6.14 4.29 14.65
N VAL A 473 -5.28 4.48 13.66
CA VAL A 473 -4.63 3.39 12.91
C VAL A 473 -3.48 2.78 13.71
N LEU A 474 -2.56 3.61 14.19
CA LEU A 474 -1.33 3.15 14.86
C LEU A 474 -1.60 2.52 16.23
N ASN A 475 -2.66 2.92 16.92
CA ASN A 475 -3.08 2.39 18.21
C ASN A 475 -4.10 1.24 18.11
N SER A 476 -4.43 0.79 16.90
CA SER A 476 -5.31 -0.38 16.73
C SER A 476 -4.68 -1.65 17.33
N ASP A 477 -5.52 -2.62 17.69
CA ASP A 477 -5.10 -3.91 18.26
C ASP A 477 -4.01 -4.60 17.45
N ARG A 478 -4.01 -4.37 16.13
CA ARG A 478 -3.05 -4.95 15.22
C ARG A 478 -1.59 -4.57 15.53
N TYR A 479 -1.33 -3.35 16.02
CA TYR A 479 0.03 -2.85 16.26
C TYR A 479 0.39 -2.76 17.75
N GLN A 480 -0.44 -3.29 18.65
CA GLN A 480 -0.18 -3.26 20.10
C GLN A 480 1.03 -4.10 20.52
N ALA A 481 1.41 -5.12 19.74
CA ALA A 481 2.59 -5.94 20.01
C ALA A 481 3.92 -5.19 19.83
N ILE A 482 3.92 -4.01 19.18
CA ILE A 482 5.10 -3.19 18.95
C ILE A 482 5.49 -2.46 20.24
N GLN A 483 6.77 -2.50 20.56
CA GLN A 483 7.36 -2.00 21.83
C GLN A 483 8.55 -1.07 21.58
N ILE A 484 8.91 -0.30 22.61
CA ILE A 484 10.11 0.56 22.69
C ILE A 484 11.02 0.10 23.82
#